data_fe6469b9783daeca84d9f4f58a2a6107
#
_entry.id   fe6469b9783daeca84d9f4f58a2a6107
#
_cell.length_a   1.000
_cell.length_b   1.000
_cell.length_c   1.000
_cell.angle_alpha   90.00
_cell.angle_beta   90.00
_cell.angle_gamma   90.00
#
_symmetry.space_group_name_H-M   'P 1'
#
loop_
_entity.id
_entity.type
_entity.pdbx_description
1 polymer ?
#
loop_
_entity_poly.entity_id
_entity_poly.type
_entity_poly.pdbx_seq_one_letter_code
_entity_poly.pdbx_strand_id
1 'polypeptide(L)'
;MGTTVIGDFVSPDGALDAVLMVHNGGAMTGYATAIDLVHTRIPLARQLALIETPNLFWLDDNDGKFPWGDRGQLDVRIKWLSNTQLLVQYPAKARVNGQEWSYHSVKIRYEVLKP
;
A
#
# COMPACT_ATOMS: atom_id res chain seq x y z
N MET A 1 -13.52 7.42 10.57
CA MET A 1 -12.33 7.41 9.69
C MET A 1 -11.15 6.84 10.45
N GLY A 2 -10.29 6.11 9.80
CA GLY A 2 -9.12 5.55 10.44
C GLY A 2 -8.23 4.81 9.46
N THR A 3 -7.08 4.38 9.95
CA THR A 3 -6.11 3.62 9.17
C THR A 3 -5.84 2.30 9.89
N THR A 4 -5.92 1.20 9.16
CA THR A 4 -5.63 -0.14 9.67
C THR A 4 -4.45 -0.71 8.90
N VAL A 5 -3.43 -1.16 9.61
CA VAL A 5 -2.29 -1.86 8.99
C VAL A 5 -2.70 -3.30 8.71
N ILE A 6 -2.58 -3.70 7.45
CA ILE A 6 -2.86 -5.06 7.00
C ILE A 6 -1.61 -5.93 7.13
N GLY A 7 -0.45 -5.35 6.83
CA GLY A 7 0.81 -6.04 6.92
C GLY A 7 1.97 -5.12 6.62
N ASP A 8 3.17 -5.61 6.84
CA ASP A 8 4.39 -4.89 6.50
C ASP A 8 5.43 -5.85 5.94
N PHE A 9 6.30 -5.32 5.09
CA PHE A 9 7.25 -6.11 4.31
C PHE A 9 8.60 -5.40 4.35
N VAL A 10 9.50 -5.93 5.16
CA VAL A 10 10.81 -5.32 5.38
C VAL A 10 11.75 -5.70 4.24
N SER A 11 12.55 -4.72 3.76
CA SER A 11 13.53 -4.97 2.72
C SER A 11 14.59 -5.97 3.18
N PRO A 12 15.30 -6.65 2.24
CA PRO A 12 16.30 -7.67 2.61
C PRO A 12 17.38 -7.16 3.56
N ASP A 13 17.80 -5.90 3.43
CA ASP A 13 18.79 -5.30 4.33
C ASP A 13 18.20 -4.78 5.64
N GLY A 14 16.89 -4.88 5.83
CA GLY A 14 16.22 -4.45 7.03
C GLY A 14 16.03 -2.94 7.20
N ALA A 15 16.37 -2.13 6.19
CA ALA A 15 16.38 -0.68 6.33
C ALA A 15 15.02 -0.02 6.09
N LEU A 16 14.21 -0.57 5.21
CA LEU A 16 12.92 -0.01 4.82
C LEU A 16 11.79 -1.01 5.04
N ASP A 17 10.63 -0.49 5.35
CA ASP A 17 9.42 -1.28 5.54
C ASP A 17 8.34 -0.77 4.58
N ALA A 18 7.84 -1.66 3.74
CA ALA A 18 6.68 -1.37 2.89
C ALA A 18 5.43 -1.70 3.70
N VAL A 19 4.68 -0.69 4.09
CA VAL A 19 3.49 -0.85 4.95
C VAL A 19 2.25 -0.86 4.06
N LEU A 20 1.50 -1.96 4.14
CA LEU A 20 0.20 -2.11 3.47
C LEU A 20 -0.89 -1.75 4.47
N MET A 21 -1.74 -0.83 4.09
CA MET A 21 -2.75 -0.32 5.00
C MET A 21 -4.08 -0.06 4.29
N VAL A 22 -5.14 0.07 5.08
CA VAL A 22 -6.45 0.46 4.59
C VAL A 22 -6.85 1.75 5.28
N HIS A 23 -7.24 2.74 4.49
CA HIS A 23 -7.84 3.97 4.98
C HIS A 23 -9.36 3.87 4.84
N ASN A 24 -10.06 4.07 5.96
CA ASN A 24 -11.50 4.14 5.95
C ASN A 24 -11.90 5.61 5.83
N GLY A 25 -12.42 5.99 4.68
CA GLY A 25 -12.84 7.37 4.42
C GLY A 25 -14.23 7.70 4.93
N GLY A 26 -14.92 6.77 5.58
CA GLY A 26 -16.27 6.94 6.08
C GLY A 26 -17.31 6.37 5.12
N ALA A 27 -18.58 6.53 5.48
CA ALA A 27 -19.70 5.88 4.77
C ALA A 27 -19.84 6.34 3.32
N MET A 28 -19.42 7.56 3.01
CA MET A 28 -19.61 8.14 1.67
C MET A 28 -18.43 7.86 0.72
N THR A 29 -17.25 7.56 1.26
CA THR A 29 -16.04 7.43 0.45
C THR A 29 -15.49 6.01 0.39
N GLY A 30 -15.97 5.11 1.27
CA GLY A 30 -15.53 3.72 1.30
C GLY A 30 -14.09 3.56 1.79
N TYR A 31 -13.44 2.48 1.34
CA TYR A 31 -12.09 2.13 1.75
C TYR A 31 -11.10 2.35 0.62
N ALA A 32 -9.90 2.78 0.99
CA ALA A 32 -8.75 2.82 0.09
C ALA A 32 -7.65 1.92 0.64
N THR A 33 -7.04 1.13 -0.22
CA THR A 33 -5.88 0.31 0.12
C THR A 33 -4.62 1.06 -0.33
N ALA A 34 -3.64 1.17 0.55
CA ALA A 34 -2.49 2.04 0.32
C ALA A 34 -1.19 1.38 0.76
N ILE A 35 -0.09 1.86 0.17
CA ILE A 35 1.27 1.43 0.51
C ILE A 35 2.11 2.67 0.75
N ASP A 36 2.94 2.63 1.79
CA ASP A 36 3.99 3.60 2.03
C ASP A 36 5.29 2.91 2.40
N LEU A 37 6.41 3.58 2.17
CA LEU A 37 7.73 3.14 2.58
C LEU A 37 8.20 3.99 3.74
N VAL A 38 8.62 3.33 4.81
CA VAL A 38 9.10 4.00 6.03
C VAL A 38 10.40 3.36 6.50
N HIS A 39 11.20 4.09 7.28
CA HIS A 39 12.43 3.53 7.83
C HIS A 39 12.13 2.64 9.02
N THR A 40 12.73 1.44 9.06
CA THR A 40 12.50 0.46 10.12
C THR A 40 12.98 0.94 11.50
N ARG A 41 13.90 1.89 11.54
CA ARG A 41 14.39 2.48 12.79
C ARG A 41 13.32 3.25 13.56
N ILE A 42 12.18 3.53 12.92
CA ILE A 42 11.06 4.24 13.56
C ILE A 42 10.03 3.20 13.97
N PRO A 43 9.58 3.16 15.24
CA PRO A 43 8.54 2.22 15.67
C PRO A 43 7.27 2.35 14.83
N LEU A 44 6.61 1.23 14.55
CA LEU A 44 5.46 1.19 13.65
C LEU A 44 4.35 2.19 14.06
N ALA A 45 4.04 2.27 15.34
CA ALA A 45 3.02 3.21 15.82
C ALA A 45 3.36 4.65 15.47
N ARG A 46 4.64 5.01 15.54
CA ARG A 46 5.11 6.35 15.18
C ARG A 46 5.15 6.55 13.67
N GLN A 47 5.49 5.50 12.93
CA GLN A 47 5.44 5.54 11.47
C GLN A 47 4.05 5.91 10.97
N LEU A 48 3.02 5.29 11.56
CA LEU A 48 1.63 5.57 11.17
C LEU A 48 1.25 7.03 11.40
N ALA A 49 1.77 7.65 12.46
CA ALA A 49 1.52 9.05 12.75
C ALA A 49 2.23 9.99 11.76
N LEU A 50 3.29 9.53 11.09
CA LEU A 50 4.06 10.30 10.13
C LEU A 50 3.64 10.09 8.68
N ILE A 51 2.81 9.08 8.42
CA ILE A 51 2.33 8.79 7.07
C ILE A 51 1.33 9.87 6.66
N GLU A 52 1.63 10.52 5.55
CA GLU A 52 0.79 11.57 5.01
C GLU A 52 0.12 11.11 3.71
N THR A 53 -1.00 11.72 3.39
CA THR A 53 -1.64 11.54 2.08
C THR A 53 -1.19 12.65 1.14
N PRO A 54 -1.02 12.36 -0.17
CA PRO A 54 -1.24 11.05 -0.78
C PRO A 54 -0.14 10.06 -0.43
N ASN A 55 -0.53 8.79 -0.36
CA ASN A 55 0.40 7.69 -0.13
C ASN A 55 1.24 7.43 -1.40
N LEU A 56 2.32 6.65 -1.25
CA LEU A 56 3.16 6.20 -2.36
C LEU A 56 2.34 5.53 -3.46
N PHE A 57 1.40 4.69 -3.06
CA PHE A 57 0.49 4.01 -3.96
C PHE A 57 -0.84 3.81 -3.22
N TRP A 58 -1.95 4.13 -3.87
CA TRP A 58 -3.25 3.84 -3.27
C TRP A 58 -4.32 3.64 -4.35
N LEU A 59 -5.28 2.79 -4.02
CA LEU A 59 -6.32 2.38 -4.94
C LEU A 59 -7.61 2.09 -4.17
N ASP A 60 -8.74 2.10 -4.88
CA ASP A 60 -10.04 1.76 -4.32
C ASP A 60 -10.72 0.65 -5.14
N ASP A 61 -11.93 0.25 -4.74
CA ASP A 61 -12.67 -0.85 -5.36
C ASP A 61 -13.37 -0.46 -6.67
N ASN A 62 -13.12 0.74 -7.18
CA ASN A 62 -13.71 1.25 -8.42
C ASN A 62 -15.24 1.16 -8.39
N ASP A 63 -15.84 1.79 -7.39
CA ASP A 63 -17.29 1.86 -7.17
C ASP A 63 -17.94 0.47 -7.02
N GLY A 64 -17.26 -0.42 -6.32
CA GLY A 64 -17.78 -1.75 -6.01
C GLY A 64 -17.54 -2.79 -7.09
N LYS A 65 -16.77 -2.48 -8.12
CA LYS A 65 -16.47 -3.44 -9.20
C LYS A 65 -15.51 -4.54 -8.76
N PHE A 66 -14.88 -4.37 -7.60
CA PHE A 66 -13.96 -5.36 -7.06
C PHE A 66 -14.25 -5.58 -5.57
N PRO A 67 -14.39 -6.82 -5.10
CA PRO A 67 -14.73 -7.09 -3.71
C PRO A 67 -13.56 -6.79 -2.77
N TRP A 68 -13.89 -6.34 -1.56
CA TRP A 68 -12.94 -6.11 -0.50
C TRP A 68 -12.69 -7.39 0.29
N GLY A 69 -11.54 -7.46 0.96
CA GLY A 69 -11.29 -8.47 1.97
C GLY A 69 -12.02 -8.15 3.28
N ASP A 70 -11.80 -9.00 4.29
CA ASP A 70 -12.51 -8.91 5.58
C ASP A 70 -12.16 -7.68 6.39
N ARG A 71 -11.06 -6.98 6.08
CA ARG A 71 -10.66 -5.72 6.72
C ARG A 71 -10.78 -4.53 5.77
N GLY A 72 -11.50 -4.67 4.67
CA GLY A 72 -11.69 -3.62 3.67
C GLY A 72 -10.57 -3.49 2.65
N GLN A 73 -9.58 -4.39 2.70
CA GLN A 73 -8.44 -4.34 1.78
C GLN A 73 -8.76 -4.98 0.44
N LEU A 74 -8.14 -4.46 -0.61
CA LEU A 74 -8.08 -5.11 -1.90
C LEU A 74 -6.91 -6.11 -1.92
N ASP A 75 -6.90 -7.03 -2.90
CA ASP A 75 -5.84 -8.02 -3.06
C ASP A 75 -4.60 -7.36 -3.65
N VAL A 76 -3.81 -6.74 -2.79
CA VAL A 76 -2.54 -6.12 -3.15
C VAL A 76 -1.41 -6.96 -2.58
N ARG A 77 -0.46 -7.32 -3.43
CA ARG A 77 0.66 -8.17 -3.05
C ARG A 77 1.96 -7.40 -3.22
N ILE A 78 2.83 -7.50 -2.22
CA ILE A 78 4.08 -6.78 -2.15
C ILE A 78 5.23 -7.76 -2.03
N LYS A 79 6.28 -7.55 -2.80
CA LYS A 79 7.48 -8.36 -2.74
C LYS A 79 8.70 -7.50 -2.98
N TRP A 80 9.70 -7.59 -2.12
CA TRP A 80 11.00 -6.98 -2.36
C TRP A 80 11.78 -7.85 -3.35
N LEU A 81 12.19 -7.26 -4.46
CA LEU A 81 13.04 -7.94 -5.45
C LEU A 81 14.51 -7.75 -5.10
N SER A 82 14.84 -6.65 -4.44
CA SER A 82 16.17 -6.34 -3.90
C SER A 82 16.00 -5.24 -2.86
N ASN A 83 17.10 -4.74 -2.29
CA ASN A 83 17.05 -3.61 -1.35
C ASN A 83 16.56 -2.32 -2.01
N THR A 84 16.59 -2.23 -3.34
CA THR A 84 16.26 -1.02 -4.10
C THR A 84 15.14 -1.25 -5.11
N GLN A 85 14.50 -2.41 -5.11
CA GLN A 85 13.40 -2.72 -6.03
C GLN A 85 12.25 -3.38 -5.31
N LEU A 86 11.08 -2.81 -5.46
CA LEU A 86 9.83 -3.29 -4.86
C LEU A 86 8.84 -3.66 -5.96
N LEU A 87 8.24 -4.85 -5.87
CA LEU A 87 7.18 -5.27 -6.76
C LEU A 87 5.84 -5.12 -6.05
N VAL A 88 4.90 -4.44 -6.71
CA VAL A 88 3.54 -4.27 -6.24
C VAL A 88 2.59 -4.86 -7.28
N GLN A 89 1.77 -5.82 -6.87
CA GLN A 89 0.76 -6.44 -7.73
C GLN A 89 -0.62 -6.08 -7.21
N TYR A 90 -1.53 -5.73 -8.12
CA TYR A 90 -2.85 -5.25 -7.74
C TYR A 90 -3.92 -5.71 -8.74
N PRO A 91 -5.21 -5.71 -8.34
CA PRO A 91 -6.29 -6.17 -9.22
C PRO A 91 -6.53 -5.22 -10.40
N ALA A 92 -6.77 -5.79 -11.57
CA ALA A 92 -6.97 -5.02 -12.81
C ALA A 92 -8.18 -4.08 -12.72
N LYS A 93 -9.22 -4.46 -11.99
CA LYS A 93 -10.46 -3.69 -11.92
C LYS A 93 -10.45 -2.62 -10.83
N ALA A 94 -9.43 -2.60 -9.98
CA ALA A 94 -9.29 -1.56 -8.97
C ALA A 94 -8.95 -0.23 -9.64
N ARG A 95 -9.38 0.87 -9.01
CA ARG A 95 -9.08 2.21 -9.51
C ARG A 95 -7.84 2.73 -8.78
N VAL A 96 -6.74 2.90 -9.52
CA VAL A 96 -5.50 3.44 -8.97
C VAL A 96 -5.60 4.96 -8.91
N ASN A 97 -5.49 5.53 -7.72
CA ASN A 97 -5.65 6.96 -7.49
C ASN A 97 -4.32 7.68 -7.27
N GLY A 98 -3.29 6.97 -6.83
CA GLY A 98 -1.95 7.52 -6.68
C GLY A 98 -0.91 6.45 -6.91
N GLN A 99 0.17 6.77 -7.63
CA GLN A 99 1.15 5.79 -8.04
C GLN A 99 2.50 6.46 -8.27
N GLU A 100 3.44 6.25 -7.37
CA GLU A 100 4.81 6.71 -7.51
C GLU A 100 5.68 5.57 -8.04
N TRP A 101 6.63 5.91 -8.91
CA TRP A 101 7.51 4.91 -9.54
C TRP A 101 8.87 4.82 -8.86
N SER A 102 9.17 5.74 -7.96
CA SER A 102 10.36 5.69 -7.13
C SER A 102 10.15 6.45 -5.84
N TYR A 103 10.80 6.00 -4.76
CA TYR A 103 10.68 6.63 -3.45
C TYR A 103 11.85 6.16 -2.58
N HIS A 104 12.55 7.09 -1.92
CA HIS A 104 13.69 6.76 -1.04
C HIS A 104 14.73 5.86 -1.71
N SER A 105 15.09 6.16 -2.97
CA SER A 105 16.04 5.38 -3.77
C SER A 105 15.53 3.99 -4.15
N VAL A 106 14.28 3.67 -3.88
CA VAL A 106 13.65 2.42 -4.29
C VAL A 106 12.89 2.65 -5.58
N LYS A 107 13.08 1.76 -6.54
CA LYS A 107 12.27 1.73 -7.76
C LYS A 107 11.10 0.78 -7.54
N ILE A 108 9.91 1.18 -7.93
CA ILE A 108 8.69 0.42 -7.73
C ILE A 108 8.20 -0.09 -9.07
N ARG A 109 8.07 -1.41 -9.16
CA ARG A 109 7.52 -2.08 -10.33
C ARG A 109 6.08 -2.48 -10.02
N TYR A 110 5.18 -2.17 -10.93
CA TYR A 110 3.76 -2.49 -10.78
C TYR A 110 3.35 -3.55 -11.79
N GLU A 111 2.57 -4.51 -11.33
CA GLU A 111 2.00 -5.54 -12.18
C GLU A 111 0.53 -5.73 -11.83
N VAL A 112 -0.28 -5.91 -12.86
CA VAL A 112 -1.70 -6.20 -12.68
C VAL A 112 -1.85 -7.70 -12.44
N LEU A 113 -2.58 -8.08 -11.41
CA LEU A 113 -2.90 -9.48 -11.15
C LEU A 113 -3.83 -10.00 -12.23
N LYS A 114 -3.53 -11.19 -12.76
CA LYS A 114 -4.40 -11.84 -13.72
C LYS A 114 -5.61 -12.42 -13.00
N PRO A 115 -6.79 -12.31 -13.60
CA PRO A 115 -8.00 -12.91 -13.01
C PRO A 115 -7.92 -14.43 -12.96
#